data_f8543ff809b70c01dd055f97e5d57d36
#
_entry.id   f8543ff809b70c01dd055f97e5d57d36
#
_cell.length_a   1.000
_cell.length_b   1.000
_cell.length_c   1.000
_cell.angle_alpha   90.00
_cell.angle_beta   90.00
_cell.angle_gamma   90.00
#
_symmetry.space_group_name_H-M   'P 1'
#
loop_
_entity.id
_entity.type
_entity.pdbx_description
1 polymer ?
#
loop_
_entity_poly.entity_id
_entity_poly.type
_entity_poly.pdbx_seq_one_letter_code
_entity_poly.pdbx_strand_id
1 'polypeptide(L)'
;GMGVEGYPAISMTQLTASKFCEWLTAMTGNYYRLPTEAEWEYAARAGSDSLYHFGNSIDSLSKYAWYKKNSNGKYQKVGQKLANKFGLHDMHGNVSEWTLDQYNEDAYSNLKDTIINNPFNRPTTEYPRVVRGGSWKDSAEDLRSYKRIPSEKSWKRRDPQFPKSRWWHTNAQFLGFRIVRPYETPNIEDIETYWIK
;
A
#
# COMPACT_ATOMS: atom_id res chain seq x y z
N GLY A 1 -10.34 -21.03 5.53
CA GLY A 1 -9.55 -19.93 5.01
C GLY A 1 -10.12 -19.41 3.69
N MET A 2 -9.81 -18.18 3.35
CA MET A 2 -10.33 -17.55 2.13
C MET A 2 -9.53 -17.91 0.87
N GLY A 3 -8.73 -18.96 0.91
CA GLY A 3 -7.89 -19.40 -0.21
C GLY A 3 -6.53 -18.69 -0.24
N VAL A 4 -5.59 -19.26 -0.95
CA VAL A 4 -4.23 -18.74 -1.12
C VAL A 4 -4.04 -18.25 -2.54
N GLU A 5 -4.44 -19.05 -3.52
CA GLU A 5 -4.21 -18.76 -4.93
C GLU A 5 -5.10 -17.62 -5.45
N GLY A 6 -4.46 -16.59 -5.97
CA GLY A 6 -5.12 -15.43 -6.54
C GLY A 6 -5.68 -14.44 -5.51
N TYR A 7 -5.45 -14.64 -4.21
CA TYR A 7 -5.84 -13.69 -3.16
C TYR A 7 -4.66 -12.82 -2.71
N PRO A 8 -4.92 -11.61 -2.22
CA PRO A 8 -3.85 -10.76 -1.70
C PRO A 8 -3.23 -11.37 -0.43
N ALA A 9 -1.93 -11.21 -0.27
CA ALA A 9 -1.26 -11.49 0.99
C ALA A 9 -1.64 -10.41 2.01
N ILE A 10 -2.08 -10.81 3.20
CA ILE A 10 -2.68 -9.90 4.19
C ILE A 10 -2.11 -10.08 5.60
N SER A 11 -2.50 -9.15 6.49
CA SER A 11 -2.21 -9.22 7.94
C SER A 11 -0.74 -9.17 8.31
N MET A 12 0.15 -8.80 7.42
CA MET A 12 1.57 -8.65 7.72
C MET A 12 1.94 -7.23 8.11
N THR A 13 3.03 -7.10 8.85
CA THR A 13 3.63 -5.79 9.14
C THR A 13 4.35 -5.24 7.91
N GLN A 14 4.65 -3.95 7.91
CA GLN A 14 5.49 -3.34 6.88
C GLN A 14 6.89 -3.98 6.85
N LEU A 15 7.43 -4.35 8.04
CA LEU A 15 8.70 -5.09 8.14
C LEU A 15 8.63 -6.42 7.38
N THR A 16 7.57 -7.22 7.57
CA THR A 16 7.39 -8.49 6.87
C THR A 16 7.33 -8.29 5.35
N ALA A 17 6.58 -7.29 4.91
CA ALA A 17 6.48 -6.97 3.48
C ALA A 17 7.83 -6.54 2.90
N SER A 18 8.62 -5.75 3.64
CA SER A 18 9.99 -5.40 3.26
C SER A 18 10.91 -6.63 3.20
N LYS A 19 10.85 -7.53 4.18
CA LYS A 19 11.64 -8.77 4.19
C LYS A 19 11.25 -9.73 3.05
N PHE A 20 10.00 -9.73 2.63
CA PHE A 20 9.60 -10.43 1.41
C PHE A 20 10.30 -9.85 0.18
N CYS A 21 10.41 -8.53 0.05
CA CYS A 21 11.13 -7.88 -1.04
C CYS A 21 12.63 -8.24 -1.04
N GLU A 22 13.27 -8.25 0.14
CA GLU A 22 14.67 -8.67 0.29
C GLU A 22 14.85 -10.13 -0.16
N TRP A 23 13.98 -11.03 0.31
CA TRP A 23 14.00 -12.44 -0.10
C TRP A 23 13.81 -12.59 -1.61
N LEU A 24 12.84 -11.90 -2.21
CA LEU A 24 12.58 -11.96 -3.65
C LEU A 24 13.78 -11.43 -4.46
N THR A 25 14.43 -10.37 -3.95
CA THR A 25 15.66 -9.82 -4.54
C THR A 25 16.77 -10.87 -4.55
N ALA A 26 17.00 -11.55 -3.42
CA ALA A 26 18.01 -12.62 -3.32
C ALA A 26 17.71 -13.80 -4.24
N MET A 27 16.42 -14.19 -4.36
CA MET A 27 16.00 -15.32 -5.20
C MET A 27 16.08 -15.05 -6.70
N THR A 28 15.88 -13.80 -7.13
CA THR A 28 15.75 -13.47 -8.55
C THR A 28 16.94 -12.71 -9.13
N GLY A 29 17.80 -12.15 -8.25
CA GLY A 29 18.88 -11.25 -8.66
C GLY A 29 18.39 -9.86 -9.10
N ASN A 30 17.08 -9.56 -9.03
CA ASN A 30 16.52 -8.26 -9.34
C ASN A 30 16.11 -7.55 -8.05
N TYR A 31 16.35 -6.26 -7.98
CA TYR A 31 16.02 -5.48 -6.80
C TYR A 31 14.52 -5.20 -6.70
N TYR A 32 13.93 -5.53 -5.55
CA TYR A 32 12.52 -5.25 -5.21
C TYR A 32 12.41 -4.53 -3.88
N ARG A 33 11.42 -3.68 -3.75
CA ARG A 33 11.05 -2.98 -2.52
C ARG A 33 9.57 -2.62 -2.49
N LEU A 34 9.11 -2.12 -1.37
CA LEU A 34 7.83 -1.43 -1.31
C LEU A 34 7.91 -0.10 -2.09
N PRO A 35 6.81 0.40 -2.64
CA PRO A 35 6.77 1.74 -3.22
C PRO A 35 6.93 2.80 -2.13
N THR A 36 7.51 3.95 -2.47
CA THR A 36 7.28 5.17 -1.69
C THR A 36 5.81 5.58 -1.80
N GLU A 37 5.34 6.44 -0.90
CA GLU A 37 3.97 6.95 -0.98
C GLU A 37 3.72 7.71 -2.29
N ALA A 38 4.70 8.50 -2.73
CA ALA A 38 4.63 9.25 -3.98
C ALA A 38 4.55 8.34 -5.22
N GLU A 39 5.35 7.28 -5.26
CA GLU A 39 5.29 6.27 -6.33
C GLU A 39 3.94 5.55 -6.35
N TRP A 40 3.42 5.21 -5.18
CA TRP A 40 2.13 4.56 -5.08
C TRP A 40 1.01 5.46 -5.63
N GLU A 41 0.99 6.75 -5.23
CA GLU A 41 -0.02 7.71 -5.70
C GLU A 41 0.11 7.99 -7.20
N TYR A 42 1.32 8.16 -7.72
CA TYR A 42 1.57 8.29 -9.14
C TYR A 42 1.03 7.09 -9.93
N ALA A 43 1.32 5.88 -9.45
CA ALA A 43 0.83 4.65 -10.05
C ALA A 43 -0.70 4.52 -9.97
N ALA A 44 -1.30 4.92 -8.84
CA ALA A 44 -2.75 4.90 -8.65
C ALA A 44 -3.45 5.88 -9.59
N ARG A 45 -2.96 7.09 -9.70
CA ARG A 45 -3.54 8.13 -10.57
C ARG A 45 -3.43 7.80 -12.05
N ALA A 46 -2.34 7.21 -12.48
CA ALA A 46 -2.09 6.88 -13.88
C ALA A 46 -2.38 8.05 -14.84
N GLY A 47 -1.94 9.26 -14.46
CA GLY A 47 -2.13 10.51 -15.20
C GLY A 47 -3.48 11.22 -14.99
N SER A 48 -4.28 10.78 -13.99
CA SER A 48 -5.55 11.43 -13.65
C SER A 48 -5.38 12.41 -12.48
N ASP A 49 -5.95 13.61 -12.59
CA ASP A 49 -6.04 14.60 -11.51
C ASP A 49 -7.34 14.48 -10.69
N SER A 50 -8.18 13.50 -11.03
CA SER A 50 -9.48 13.28 -10.40
C SER A 50 -9.36 12.58 -9.04
N LEU A 51 -10.51 12.45 -8.34
CA LEU A 51 -10.61 11.74 -7.05
C LEU A 51 -10.15 10.27 -7.16
N TYR A 52 -10.48 9.63 -8.28
CA TYR A 52 -10.07 8.27 -8.65
C TYR A 52 -9.41 8.30 -10.03
N HIS A 53 -8.65 7.28 -10.41
CA HIS A 53 -8.01 7.24 -11.74
C HIS A 53 -9.00 7.32 -12.92
N PHE A 54 -10.26 6.96 -12.70
CA PHE A 54 -11.32 6.93 -13.73
C PHE A 54 -12.24 8.17 -13.70
N GLY A 55 -12.01 9.14 -12.81
CA GLY A 55 -12.82 10.35 -12.67
C GLY A 55 -13.35 10.58 -11.25
N ASN A 56 -14.40 11.39 -11.12
CA ASN A 56 -14.94 11.83 -9.82
C ASN A 56 -16.21 11.10 -9.40
N SER A 57 -16.84 10.34 -10.31
CA SER A 57 -18.14 9.69 -10.03
C SER A 57 -17.98 8.41 -9.22
N ILE A 58 -18.66 8.39 -8.05
CA ILE A 58 -18.75 7.19 -7.20
C ILE A 58 -19.54 6.07 -7.88
N ASP A 59 -20.45 6.38 -8.81
CA ASP A 59 -21.26 5.37 -9.49
C ASP A 59 -20.42 4.38 -10.30
N SER A 60 -19.28 4.85 -10.82
CA SER A 60 -18.34 4.01 -11.56
C SER A 60 -17.42 3.17 -10.66
N LEU A 61 -17.32 3.50 -9.37
CA LEU A 61 -16.33 2.88 -8.46
C LEU A 61 -16.45 1.35 -8.41
N SER A 62 -17.65 0.81 -8.45
CA SER A 62 -17.89 -0.64 -8.39
C SER A 62 -17.27 -1.42 -9.57
N LYS A 63 -16.96 -0.76 -10.69
CA LYS A 63 -16.26 -1.35 -11.83
C LYS A 63 -14.75 -1.53 -11.58
N TYR A 64 -14.18 -0.67 -10.71
CA TYR A 64 -12.74 -0.55 -10.50
C TYR A 64 -12.30 -1.01 -9.11
N ALA A 65 -13.22 -1.17 -8.15
CA ALA A 65 -12.88 -1.40 -6.75
C ALA A 65 -13.78 -2.43 -6.06
N TRP A 66 -13.15 -3.18 -5.14
CA TRP A 66 -13.83 -3.93 -4.09
C TRP A 66 -13.81 -3.09 -2.80
N TYR A 67 -14.98 -2.67 -2.31
CA TYR A 67 -15.11 -1.82 -1.14
C TYR A 67 -16.36 -2.18 -0.35
N LYS A 68 -16.66 -1.49 0.74
CA LYS A 68 -17.74 -1.81 1.68
C LYS A 68 -19.09 -2.15 1.01
N LYS A 69 -19.43 -1.47 -0.10
CA LYS A 69 -20.72 -1.65 -0.77
C LYS A 69 -20.84 -2.96 -1.55
N ASN A 70 -19.73 -3.51 -2.05
CA ASN A 70 -19.75 -4.63 -3.00
C ASN A 70 -18.82 -5.81 -2.67
N SER A 71 -18.07 -5.72 -1.58
CA SER A 71 -17.07 -6.73 -1.19
C SER A 71 -17.64 -7.94 -0.46
N ASN A 72 -18.91 -7.91 -0.05
CA ASN A 72 -19.51 -8.91 0.83
C ASN A 72 -18.76 -9.10 2.16
N GLY A 73 -18.19 -8.00 2.69
CA GLY A 73 -17.51 -7.98 3.98
C GLY A 73 -16.18 -8.73 4.03
N LYS A 74 -15.51 -8.93 2.87
CA LYS A 74 -14.22 -9.63 2.78
C LYS A 74 -13.42 -9.18 1.56
N TYR A 75 -12.09 -9.41 1.58
CA TYR A 75 -11.24 -9.24 0.42
C TYR A 75 -11.55 -10.27 -0.68
N GLN A 76 -11.24 -9.93 -1.90
CA GLN A 76 -11.55 -10.70 -3.10
C GLN A 76 -10.25 -11.12 -3.81
N LYS A 77 -10.35 -12.01 -4.80
CA LYS A 77 -9.24 -12.33 -5.69
C LYS A 77 -8.74 -11.06 -6.39
N VAL A 78 -7.43 -10.96 -6.55
CA VAL A 78 -6.80 -9.82 -7.22
C VAL A 78 -7.15 -9.78 -8.70
N GLY A 79 -7.10 -8.58 -9.29
CA GLY A 79 -7.26 -8.41 -10.74
C GLY A 79 -8.67 -8.62 -11.31
N GLN A 80 -9.70 -8.71 -10.46
CA GLN A 80 -11.08 -8.94 -10.94
C GLN A 80 -11.80 -7.66 -11.35
N LYS A 81 -11.29 -6.51 -11.00
CA LYS A 81 -11.84 -5.20 -11.37
C LYS A 81 -11.04 -4.60 -12.52
N LEU A 82 -11.58 -3.57 -13.17
CA LEU A 82 -10.89 -2.91 -14.26
C LEU A 82 -9.59 -2.25 -13.78
N ALA A 83 -8.56 -2.35 -14.61
CA ALA A 83 -7.27 -1.71 -14.38
C ALA A 83 -7.32 -0.19 -14.65
N ASN A 84 -6.34 0.55 -14.12
CA ASN A 84 -6.09 1.92 -14.51
C ASN A 84 -5.33 1.98 -15.87
N LYS A 85 -5.01 3.20 -16.34
CA LYS A 85 -4.32 3.41 -17.63
C LYS A 85 -2.91 2.81 -17.68
N PHE A 86 -2.29 2.52 -16.53
CA PHE A 86 -1.00 1.81 -16.47
C PHE A 86 -1.16 0.29 -16.39
N GLY A 87 -2.37 -0.25 -16.51
CA GLY A 87 -2.63 -1.68 -16.41
C GLY A 87 -2.65 -2.22 -14.98
N LEU A 88 -2.69 -1.35 -13.96
CA LEU A 88 -2.66 -1.74 -12.56
C LEU A 88 -4.07 -1.94 -12.01
N HIS A 89 -4.30 -3.09 -11.41
CA HIS A 89 -5.54 -3.46 -10.75
C HIS A 89 -5.50 -3.14 -9.25
N ASP A 90 -6.69 -3.04 -8.65
CA ASP A 90 -6.92 -2.94 -7.20
C ASP A 90 -6.20 -1.74 -6.54
N MET A 91 -5.93 -0.67 -7.31
CA MET A 91 -5.38 0.59 -6.77
C MET A 91 -6.39 1.33 -5.87
N HIS A 92 -7.67 0.97 -5.97
CA HIS A 92 -8.74 1.45 -5.12
C HIS A 92 -9.44 0.23 -4.51
N GLY A 93 -9.34 0.05 -3.19
CA GLY A 93 -10.03 -1.02 -2.46
C GLY A 93 -9.32 -2.38 -2.51
N ASN A 94 -10.07 -3.43 -2.36
CA ASN A 94 -9.65 -4.78 -2.06
C ASN A 94 -8.89 -4.85 -0.73
N VAL A 95 -7.60 -4.62 -0.70
CA VAL A 95 -6.82 -4.42 0.53
C VAL A 95 -6.04 -3.12 0.48
N SER A 96 -5.94 -2.45 1.61
CA SER A 96 -5.05 -1.31 1.76
C SER A 96 -3.59 -1.77 1.66
N GLU A 97 -2.68 -0.92 1.22
CA GLU A 97 -1.33 -1.33 0.87
C GLU A 97 -0.27 -0.52 1.59
N TRP A 98 0.74 -1.22 2.10
CA TRP A 98 1.91 -0.59 2.68
C TRP A 98 2.70 0.22 1.66
N THR A 99 3.11 1.43 2.06
CA THR A 99 4.19 2.18 1.42
C THR A 99 5.39 2.26 2.35
N LEU A 100 6.52 2.78 1.88
CA LEU A 100 7.75 2.89 2.70
C LEU A 100 7.65 3.98 3.77
N ASP A 101 6.84 4.99 3.55
CA ASP A 101 6.90 6.26 4.26
C ASP A 101 6.41 6.22 5.70
N GLN A 102 7.05 7.03 6.55
CA GLN A 102 6.50 7.47 7.82
C GLN A 102 5.28 8.35 7.57
N TYR A 103 4.17 8.10 8.26
CA TYR A 103 3.04 9.01 8.20
C TYR A 103 3.36 10.31 8.96
N ASN A 104 3.27 11.41 8.26
CA ASN A 104 3.24 12.76 8.80
C ASN A 104 2.10 13.49 8.09
N GLU A 105 1.19 14.09 8.83
CA GLU A 105 0.05 14.81 8.27
C GLU A 105 0.51 15.95 7.36
N ASP A 106 1.56 16.65 7.79
CA ASP A 106 2.12 17.83 7.13
C ASP A 106 3.23 17.50 6.10
N ALA A 107 3.43 16.23 5.75
CA ALA A 107 4.54 15.80 4.90
C ALA A 107 4.67 16.57 3.58
N TYR A 108 3.57 17.06 3.04
CA TYR A 108 3.51 17.78 1.77
C TYR A 108 3.19 19.28 1.89
N SER A 109 2.96 19.80 3.11
CA SER A 109 2.52 21.19 3.32
C SER A 109 3.56 22.22 2.87
N ASN A 110 4.84 21.89 2.98
CA ASN A 110 5.96 22.77 2.66
C ASN A 110 6.47 22.61 1.22
N LEU A 111 5.81 21.79 0.39
CA LEU A 111 6.26 21.47 -0.96
C LEU A 111 5.58 22.28 -2.07
N LYS A 112 4.76 23.27 -1.71
CA LYS A 112 3.88 23.99 -2.66
C LYS A 112 4.61 24.64 -3.83
N ASP A 113 5.85 25.08 -3.63
CA ASP A 113 6.65 25.81 -4.62
C ASP A 113 7.92 25.07 -5.04
N THR A 114 8.05 23.80 -4.66
CA THR A 114 9.26 23.00 -4.91
C THR A 114 8.92 21.71 -5.60
N ILE A 115 9.55 21.43 -6.74
CA ILE A 115 9.49 20.13 -7.39
C ILE A 115 10.49 19.22 -6.68
N ILE A 116 9.98 18.25 -5.92
CA ILE A 116 10.80 17.19 -5.32
C ILE A 116 10.57 15.90 -6.11
N ASN A 117 11.64 15.35 -6.63
CA ASN A 117 11.59 14.08 -7.33
C ASN A 117 11.51 12.93 -6.31
N ASN A 118 10.42 12.13 -6.37
CA ASN A 118 10.17 10.97 -5.53
C ASN A 118 10.42 11.25 -4.03
N PRO A 119 9.64 12.15 -3.39
CA PRO A 119 9.81 12.46 -1.98
C PRO A 119 9.63 11.19 -1.13
N PHE A 120 10.50 10.99 -0.17
CA PHE A 120 10.47 9.84 0.74
C PHE A 120 10.63 10.32 2.19
N ASN A 121 9.57 10.18 2.96
CA ASN A 121 9.58 10.47 4.39
C ASN A 121 10.08 9.24 5.16
N ARG A 122 11.41 9.19 5.39
CA ARG A 122 12.08 8.04 5.97
C ARG A 122 11.51 7.68 7.35
N PRO A 123 11.17 6.41 7.59
CA PRO A 123 10.65 5.98 8.86
C PRO A 123 11.64 6.09 10.02
N THR A 124 11.19 6.68 11.12
CA THR A 124 11.94 6.79 12.38
C THR A 124 11.29 6.05 13.54
N THR A 125 9.99 5.72 13.41
CA THR A 125 9.21 5.01 14.44
C THR A 125 8.41 3.88 13.80
N GLU A 126 7.98 2.90 14.59
CA GLU A 126 7.16 1.77 14.10
C GLU A 126 5.76 2.24 13.64
N TYR A 127 5.20 3.23 14.32
CA TYR A 127 3.88 3.82 14.03
C TYR A 127 3.94 5.34 14.16
N PRO A 128 3.09 6.09 13.43
CA PRO A 128 2.30 5.63 12.29
C PRO A 128 3.12 5.53 10.99
N ARG A 129 2.78 4.57 10.13
CA ARG A 129 3.31 4.41 8.76
C ARG A 129 2.19 4.68 7.77
N VAL A 130 2.55 5.03 6.54
CA VAL A 130 1.56 5.32 5.50
C VAL A 130 1.01 4.04 4.88
N VAL A 131 -0.32 3.99 4.78
CA VAL A 131 -1.08 2.98 4.06
C VAL A 131 -1.99 3.66 3.05
N ARG A 132 -2.17 3.08 1.88
CA ARG A 132 -2.87 3.69 0.74
C ARG A 132 -3.94 2.77 0.17
N GLY A 133 -4.84 3.33 -0.65
CA GLY A 133 -5.80 2.61 -1.49
C GLY A 133 -7.16 2.33 -0.86
N GLY A 134 -7.25 2.31 0.47
CA GLY A 134 -8.45 1.82 1.15
C GLY A 134 -8.66 0.33 0.92
N SER A 135 -9.73 -0.25 1.47
CA SER A 135 -9.94 -1.69 1.45
C SER A 135 -11.41 -2.10 1.29
N TRP A 136 -11.64 -3.40 1.29
CA TRP A 136 -12.95 -4.02 1.21
C TRP A 136 -13.96 -3.57 2.29
N LYS A 137 -13.49 -3.06 3.43
CA LYS A 137 -14.34 -2.60 4.54
C LYS A 137 -14.63 -1.10 4.52
N ASP A 138 -13.91 -0.34 3.68
CA ASP A 138 -13.89 1.11 3.72
C ASP A 138 -14.93 1.72 2.79
N SER A 139 -15.28 2.98 3.04
CA SER A 139 -16.21 3.75 2.22
C SER A 139 -15.56 4.25 0.92
N ALA A 140 -16.36 4.73 -0.03
CA ALA A 140 -15.85 5.25 -1.29
C ALA A 140 -14.84 6.40 -1.09
N GLU A 141 -15.10 7.27 -0.11
CA GLU A 141 -14.26 8.43 0.22
C GLU A 141 -12.85 8.01 0.64
N ASP A 142 -12.72 6.87 1.31
CA ASP A 142 -11.44 6.36 1.80
C ASP A 142 -10.60 5.70 0.70
N LEU A 143 -11.20 5.44 -0.46
CA LEU A 143 -10.54 4.86 -1.62
C LEU A 143 -9.96 5.90 -2.60
N ARG A 144 -10.14 7.20 -2.33
CA ARG A 144 -9.64 8.27 -3.22
C ARG A 144 -8.12 8.19 -3.38
N SER A 145 -7.63 8.52 -4.58
CA SER A 145 -6.19 8.43 -4.93
C SER A 145 -5.28 9.15 -3.94
N TYR A 146 -5.71 10.27 -3.38
CA TYR A 146 -4.93 11.08 -2.43
C TYR A 146 -5.11 10.66 -0.97
N LYS A 147 -6.05 9.74 -0.66
CA LYS A 147 -6.34 9.39 0.74
C LYS A 147 -5.14 8.68 1.38
N ARG A 148 -4.70 9.23 2.48
CA ARG A 148 -3.60 8.73 3.31
C ARG A 148 -4.17 8.12 4.58
N ILE A 149 -3.68 6.95 4.98
CA ILE A 149 -4.16 6.26 6.18
C ILE A 149 -2.96 6.01 7.09
N PRO A 150 -2.97 6.50 8.34
CA PRO A 150 -1.94 6.17 9.33
C PRO A 150 -2.12 4.73 9.83
N SER A 151 -1.03 3.99 9.94
CA SER A 151 -1.06 2.70 10.61
C SER A 151 -1.15 2.85 12.13
N GLU A 152 -1.76 1.84 12.80
CA GLU A 152 -2.04 1.91 14.22
C GLU A 152 -1.51 0.69 14.97
N LYS A 153 -1.00 0.92 16.18
CA LYS A 153 -0.60 -0.14 17.12
C LYS A 153 -1.77 -1.08 17.47
N SER A 154 -3.00 -0.57 17.43
CA SER A 154 -4.24 -1.32 17.67
C SER A 154 -4.43 -2.52 16.73
N TRP A 155 -3.79 -2.53 15.55
CA TRP A 155 -3.86 -3.62 14.58
C TRP A 155 -3.20 -4.92 15.06
N LYS A 156 -2.41 -4.87 16.14
CA LYS A 156 -1.84 -6.04 16.86
C LYS A 156 -2.61 -6.41 18.12
N ARG A 157 -3.81 -5.88 18.37
CA ARG A 157 -4.51 -6.03 19.65
C ARG A 157 -4.73 -7.50 20.05
N ARG A 158 -5.13 -8.34 19.09
CA ARG A 158 -5.45 -9.76 19.32
C ARG A 158 -4.25 -10.70 19.26
N ASP A 159 -3.05 -10.17 19.07
CA ASP A 159 -1.84 -10.98 19.10
C ASP A 159 -1.62 -11.54 20.53
N PRO A 160 -1.62 -12.87 20.71
CA PRO A 160 -1.44 -13.49 22.02
C PRO A 160 0.00 -13.47 22.51
N GLN A 161 0.96 -13.13 21.67
CA GLN A 161 2.39 -13.14 22.00
C GLN A 161 2.77 -11.98 22.92
N PHE A 162 3.75 -12.22 23.80
CA PHE A 162 4.38 -11.19 24.60
C PHE A 162 5.92 -11.37 24.57
N PRO A 163 6.65 -10.40 23.99
CA PRO A 163 6.16 -9.20 23.30
C PRO A 163 5.39 -9.54 22.02
N LYS A 164 4.51 -8.63 21.58
CA LYS A 164 3.71 -8.84 20.37
C LYS A 164 4.58 -9.04 19.14
N SER A 165 4.12 -9.88 18.22
CA SER A 165 4.82 -10.23 16.99
C SER A 165 5.27 -9.00 16.20
N ARG A 166 6.49 -9.03 15.69
CA ARG A 166 7.00 -8.05 14.72
C ARG A 166 6.51 -8.32 13.29
N TRP A 167 5.91 -9.49 13.05
CA TRP A 167 5.60 -10.00 11.72
C TRP A 167 4.13 -9.85 11.32
N TRP A 168 3.22 -9.82 12.30
CA TRP A 168 1.79 -9.90 12.06
C TRP A 168 1.00 -8.75 12.67
N HIS A 169 -0.03 -8.33 11.93
CA HIS A 169 -1.11 -7.47 12.41
C HIS A 169 -2.40 -8.27 12.51
N THR A 170 -2.64 -8.91 13.63
CA THR A 170 -3.75 -9.85 13.86
C THR A 170 -5.15 -9.30 13.59
N ASN A 171 -5.31 -7.98 13.62
CA ASN A 171 -6.56 -7.27 13.38
C ASN A 171 -6.63 -6.59 12.00
N ALA A 172 -5.66 -6.82 11.12
CA ALA A 172 -5.56 -6.09 9.85
C ALA A 172 -5.72 -7.00 8.61
N GLN A 173 -6.80 -7.78 8.54
CA GLN A 173 -7.15 -8.57 7.34
C GLN A 173 -7.46 -7.70 6.11
N PHE A 174 -7.54 -6.40 6.28
CA PHE A 174 -7.75 -5.42 5.24
C PHE A 174 -6.45 -4.84 4.67
N LEU A 175 -5.30 -5.30 5.13
CA LEU A 175 -3.99 -4.73 4.85
C LEU A 175 -3.08 -5.74 4.17
N GLY A 176 -2.54 -5.36 3.04
CA GLY A 176 -1.58 -6.10 2.23
C GLY A 176 -0.46 -5.20 1.73
N PHE A 177 0.13 -5.53 0.59
CA PHE A 177 1.17 -4.73 -0.05
C PHE A 177 1.29 -5.07 -1.53
N ARG A 178 1.91 -4.16 -2.28
CA ARG A 178 2.46 -4.39 -3.61
C ARG A 178 3.95 -4.09 -3.63
N ILE A 179 4.65 -4.64 -4.59
CA ILE A 179 6.08 -4.45 -4.76
C ILE A 179 6.35 -3.62 -6.01
N VAL A 180 7.48 -2.91 -5.99
CA VAL A 180 8.03 -2.22 -7.16
C VAL A 180 9.41 -2.76 -7.48
N ARG A 181 9.73 -2.77 -8.77
CA ARG A 181 11.07 -3.02 -9.29
C ARG A 181 11.51 -1.75 -10.03
N PRO A 182 12.51 -1.02 -9.53
CA PRO A 182 13.07 0.10 -10.26
C PRO A 182 13.64 -0.33 -11.62
N TYR A 183 13.56 0.54 -12.61
CA TYR A 183 14.13 0.27 -13.93
C TYR A 183 15.65 0.06 -13.84
N GLU A 184 16.34 0.92 -13.10
CA GLU A 184 17.76 0.79 -12.77
C GLU A 184 17.90 0.26 -11.34
N THR A 185 18.76 -0.75 -11.15
CA THR A 185 19.09 -1.23 -9.82
C THR A 185 19.93 -0.17 -9.10
N PRO A 186 19.49 0.32 -7.94
CA PRO A 186 20.25 1.28 -7.15
C PRO A 186 21.62 0.70 -6.74
N ASN A 187 22.55 1.57 -6.36
CA ASN A 187 23.79 1.12 -5.73
C ASN A 187 23.54 0.47 -4.35
N ILE A 188 24.50 -0.23 -3.79
CA ILE A 188 24.32 -1.02 -2.55
C ILE A 188 23.92 -0.13 -1.37
N GLU A 189 24.47 1.08 -1.27
CA GLU A 189 24.19 2.02 -0.18
C GLU A 189 22.74 2.51 -0.25
N ASP A 190 22.22 2.77 -1.44
CA ASP A 190 20.84 3.17 -1.67
C ASP A 190 19.85 2.02 -1.46
N ILE A 191 20.21 0.79 -1.83
CA ILE A 191 19.39 -0.41 -1.60
C ILE A 191 19.01 -0.54 -0.13
N GLU A 192 19.97 -0.43 0.79
CA GLU A 192 19.73 -0.53 2.23
C GLU A 192 18.84 0.57 2.79
N THR A 193 18.78 1.72 2.10
CA THR A 193 17.95 2.85 2.49
C THR A 193 16.45 2.56 2.40
N TYR A 194 16.06 1.72 1.43
CA TYR A 194 14.67 1.39 1.16
C TYR A 194 14.19 0.08 1.80
N TRP A 195 15.06 -0.67 2.45
CA TRP A 195 14.66 -1.85 3.22
C TRP A 195 14.50 -1.52 4.70
N ILE A 196 13.39 -1.98 5.27
CA ILE A 196 13.06 -1.74 6.68
C ILE A 196 13.79 -2.79 7.55
N LYS A 197 14.52 -2.32 8.54
CA LYS A 197 15.32 -3.13 9.47
C LYS A 197 14.57 -3.39 10.79
#